data_3cef2d62e3e23efcf523c58012603f87
#
_entry.id   3cef2d62e3e23efcf523c58012603f87
#
_cell.length_a   1.000
_cell.length_b   1.000
_cell.length_c   1.000
_cell.angle_alpha   90.00
_cell.angle_beta   90.00
_cell.angle_gamma   90.00
#
_symmetry.space_group_name_H-M   'P 1'
#
loop_
_entity.id
_entity.type
_entity.pdbx_description
1 polymer ?
#
loop_
_entity_poly.entity_id
_entity_poly.type
_entity_poly.pdbx_seq_one_letter_code
_entity_poly.pdbx_strand_id
1 'polypeptide(L)'
;IDGKAEEKVWEAAPFSESFIDIEGVKIPKYDTRVKMLWDDKNLYFYAELKEPHIWATLKQRDTVIFYNNDFEIFIDPDGDTHNYYEFEMNALNTVWDLLLVKPYRESAPVVDSWDIQGLQTAVSINGTLNDPTDTDKSWSVEIAMPWEVLKEASGSNDVPADNFWRINFSRVNWDHDLDGSTYSRKKDASGKFLPEYNWVWSPQGVINMHEPEHWGYVYFSTKPVSEEVAFTIPQDEQIRWKLYEFYRAQKAYFSENKMWAT
;
A
#
# COMPACT_ATOMS: atom_id res chain seq x y z
N ILE A 1 12.56 -8.64 12.95
CA ILE A 1 12.28 -8.19 11.56
C ILE A 1 13.45 -8.64 10.71
N ASP A 2 13.23 -9.62 9.84
CA ASP A 2 14.27 -10.21 8.96
C ASP A 2 13.76 -10.46 7.51
N GLY A 3 12.52 -10.09 7.24
CA GLY A 3 11.86 -10.21 5.95
C GLY A 3 11.17 -11.55 5.73
N LYS A 4 11.03 -12.38 6.76
CA LYS A 4 10.40 -13.68 6.69
C LYS A 4 9.25 -13.78 7.71
N ALA A 5 8.38 -14.77 7.53
CA ALA A 5 7.28 -15.06 8.45
C ALA A 5 7.48 -16.44 9.10
N GLU A 6 8.69 -16.66 9.66
CA GLU A 6 9.08 -17.93 10.29
C GLU A 6 8.78 -17.97 11.79
N GLU A 7 8.43 -16.84 12.40
CA GLU A 7 8.00 -16.77 13.79
C GLU A 7 6.61 -17.37 13.99
N LYS A 8 6.41 -18.06 15.10
CA LYS A 8 5.11 -18.69 15.41
C LYS A 8 3.90 -17.75 15.36
N VAL A 9 4.13 -16.47 15.65
CA VAL A 9 3.05 -15.46 15.57
C VAL A 9 2.58 -15.25 14.13
N TRP A 10 3.51 -15.27 13.16
CA TRP A 10 3.19 -15.19 11.75
C TRP A 10 2.54 -16.47 11.20
N GLU A 11 2.89 -17.64 11.73
CA GLU A 11 2.23 -18.90 11.36
C GLU A 11 0.73 -18.86 11.69
N ALA A 12 0.35 -18.24 12.81
CA ALA A 12 -1.03 -18.14 13.26
C ALA A 12 -1.82 -17.04 12.51
N ALA A 13 -1.15 -16.02 12.00
CA ALA A 13 -1.80 -14.92 11.27
C ALA A 13 -2.23 -15.38 9.86
N PRO A 14 -3.49 -15.19 9.48
CA PRO A 14 -3.94 -15.52 8.13
C PRO A 14 -3.34 -14.55 7.11
N PHE A 15 -3.15 -15.01 5.88
CA PHE A 15 -2.96 -14.11 4.75
C PHE A 15 -4.26 -13.41 4.39
N SER A 16 -4.14 -12.21 3.85
CA SER A 16 -5.21 -11.57 3.09
C SER A 16 -5.61 -12.42 1.88
N GLU A 17 -6.70 -12.08 1.25
CA GLU A 17 -6.97 -12.51 -0.12
C GLU A 17 -5.86 -12.02 -1.05
N SER A 18 -5.68 -12.72 -2.19
CA SER A 18 -4.76 -12.29 -3.24
C SER A 18 -5.15 -10.92 -3.79
N PHE A 19 -4.17 -10.10 -4.09
CA PHE A 19 -4.41 -8.79 -4.69
C PHE A 19 -5.11 -8.90 -6.03
N ILE A 20 -5.84 -7.85 -6.38
CA ILE A 20 -6.52 -7.66 -7.65
C ILE A 20 -5.96 -6.41 -8.37
N ASP A 21 -6.20 -6.27 -9.66
CA ASP A 21 -5.93 -5.02 -10.38
C ASP A 21 -6.67 -3.84 -9.75
N ILE A 22 -6.06 -2.66 -9.76
CA ILE A 22 -6.60 -1.47 -9.10
C ILE A 22 -8.01 -1.07 -9.53
N GLU A 23 -8.42 -1.39 -10.76
CA GLU A 23 -9.78 -1.17 -11.25
C GLU A 23 -10.76 -2.26 -10.79
N GLY A 24 -10.25 -3.37 -10.21
CA GLY A 24 -11.06 -4.48 -9.69
C GLY A 24 -11.57 -5.46 -10.73
N VAL A 25 -11.01 -5.46 -11.94
CA VAL A 25 -11.54 -6.27 -13.08
C VAL A 25 -10.55 -7.27 -13.65
N LYS A 26 -9.25 -7.08 -13.48
CA LYS A 26 -8.21 -7.95 -14.04
C LYS A 26 -7.51 -8.72 -12.94
N ILE A 27 -7.11 -9.95 -13.25
CA ILE A 27 -6.29 -10.75 -12.35
C ILE A 27 -4.83 -10.37 -12.57
N PRO A 28 -4.06 -10.06 -11.50
CA PRO A 28 -2.62 -9.80 -11.56
C PRO A 28 -1.85 -10.95 -12.20
N LYS A 29 -0.75 -10.64 -12.89
CA LYS A 29 0.17 -11.66 -13.44
C LYS A 29 0.82 -12.50 -12.34
N TYR A 30 1.09 -11.88 -11.19
CA TYR A 30 1.79 -12.48 -10.07
C TYR A 30 1.03 -12.24 -8.78
N ASP A 31 0.96 -13.27 -7.95
CA ASP A 31 0.24 -13.24 -6.68
C ASP A 31 0.98 -12.38 -5.66
N THR A 32 0.20 -11.64 -4.87
CA THR A 32 0.67 -10.86 -3.73
C THR A 32 -0.34 -11.00 -2.60
N ARG A 33 0.15 -11.23 -1.38
CA ARG A 33 -0.69 -11.37 -0.18
C ARG A 33 0.01 -10.77 1.02
N VAL A 34 -0.76 -10.30 1.98
CA VAL A 34 -0.29 -9.63 3.19
C VAL A 34 -0.79 -10.36 4.42
N LYS A 35 0.01 -10.34 5.48
CA LYS A 35 -0.40 -10.61 6.86
C LYS A 35 -0.21 -9.35 7.69
N MET A 36 -1.04 -9.18 8.71
CA MET A 36 -0.92 -8.10 9.68
C MET A 36 -0.99 -8.64 11.10
N LEU A 37 -0.21 -8.04 11.98
CA LEU A 37 -0.24 -8.24 13.42
C LEU A 37 0.00 -6.90 14.12
N TRP A 38 -0.34 -6.81 15.38
CA TRP A 38 -0.06 -5.64 16.18
C TRP A 38 0.18 -6.00 17.65
N ASP A 39 0.90 -5.14 18.35
CA ASP A 39 1.08 -5.18 19.79
C ASP A 39 0.92 -3.76 20.38
N ASP A 40 1.31 -3.55 21.60
CA ASP A 40 1.22 -2.25 22.28
C ASP A 40 2.23 -1.20 21.75
N LYS A 41 3.17 -1.58 20.88
CA LYS A 41 4.23 -0.72 20.36
C LYS A 41 4.14 -0.47 18.88
N ASN A 42 3.83 -1.50 18.10
CA ASN A 42 3.94 -1.46 16.66
C ASN A 42 2.74 -2.10 15.94
N LEU A 43 2.50 -1.64 14.74
CA LEU A 43 1.77 -2.34 13.70
C LEU A 43 2.77 -3.05 12.80
N TYR A 44 2.54 -4.35 12.56
CA TYR A 44 3.43 -5.19 11.78
C TYR A 44 2.77 -5.64 10.49
N PHE A 45 3.54 -5.63 9.41
CA PHE A 45 3.14 -6.14 8.11
C PHE A 45 4.15 -7.16 7.61
N TYR A 46 3.64 -8.21 7.00
CA TYR A 46 4.43 -9.14 6.20
C TYR A 46 3.75 -9.30 4.84
N ALA A 47 4.48 -9.10 3.75
CA ALA A 47 3.95 -9.35 2.41
C ALA A 47 4.83 -10.33 1.65
N GLU A 48 4.19 -11.23 0.90
CA GLU A 48 4.85 -12.13 -0.05
C GLU A 48 4.42 -11.76 -1.47
N LEU A 49 5.42 -11.47 -2.33
CA LEU A 49 5.23 -11.07 -3.70
C LEU A 49 5.86 -12.12 -4.63
N LYS A 50 5.04 -12.86 -5.38
CA LYS A 50 5.55 -13.77 -6.43
C LYS A 50 6.15 -12.93 -7.54
N GLU A 51 7.39 -13.23 -7.93
CA GLU A 51 8.13 -12.46 -8.92
C GLU A 51 9.18 -13.34 -9.59
N PRO A 52 9.07 -13.60 -10.90
CA PRO A 52 10.05 -14.40 -11.61
C PRO A 52 11.34 -13.65 -11.97
N HIS A 53 11.35 -12.32 -11.86
CA HIS A 53 12.50 -11.47 -12.10
C HIS A 53 12.55 -10.36 -11.06
N ILE A 54 13.26 -10.62 -9.96
CA ILE A 54 13.38 -9.67 -8.86
C ILE A 54 14.46 -8.65 -9.20
N TRP A 55 14.05 -7.41 -9.40
CA TRP A 55 14.97 -6.33 -9.71
C TRP A 55 14.64 -5.04 -9.00
N ALA A 56 15.67 -4.28 -8.62
CA ALA A 56 15.55 -2.94 -8.09
C ALA A 56 16.86 -2.18 -8.33
N THR A 57 16.76 -0.88 -8.56
CA THR A 57 17.89 0.00 -8.90
C THR A 57 17.99 1.21 -7.98
N LEU A 58 16.90 1.62 -7.34
CA LEU A 58 16.83 2.79 -6.48
C LEU A 58 17.37 2.44 -5.09
N LYS A 59 18.37 3.21 -4.63
CA LYS A 59 19.11 2.97 -3.39
C LYS A 59 19.07 4.15 -2.41
N GLN A 60 18.54 5.27 -2.86
CA GLN A 60 18.45 6.47 -2.04
C GLN A 60 17.08 6.52 -1.38
N ARG A 61 17.05 6.61 -0.04
CA ARG A 61 15.82 6.89 0.71
C ARG A 61 15.18 8.19 0.21
N ASP A 62 13.87 8.27 0.31
CA ASP A 62 13.06 9.44 -0.08
C ASP A 62 13.22 9.83 -1.56
N THR A 63 13.37 8.83 -2.39
CA THR A 63 13.20 8.95 -3.83
C THR A 63 11.91 8.27 -4.26
N VAL A 64 11.42 8.58 -5.43
CA VAL A 64 10.19 8.01 -6.01
C VAL A 64 10.40 6.52 -6.27
N ILE A 65 10.06 5.68 -5.29
CA ILE A 65 10.35 4.24 -5.27
C ILE A 65 9.53 3.49 -6.30
N PHE A 66 8.29 3.89 -6.56
CA PHE A 66 7.43 3.22 -7.54
C PHE A 66 7.98 3.23 -8.99
N TYR A 67 9.11 3.89 -9.25
CA TYR A 67 9.84 3.70 -10.50
C TYR A 67 10.59 2.36 -10.59
N ASN A 68 10.66 1.60 -9.49
CA ASN A 68 10.97 0.16 -9.47
C ASN A 68 9.68 -0.65 -9.27
N ASN A 69 9.80 -1.99 -9.29
CA ASN A 69 8.80 -2.83 -8.65
C ASN A 69 8.89 -2.61 -7.16
N ASP A 70 7.75 -2.43 -6.50
CA ASP A 70 7.70 -2.12 -5.07
C ASP A 70 6.48 -2.72 -4.36
N PHE A 71 6.45 -2.52 -3.06
CA PHE A 71 5.31 -2.78 -2.19
C PHE A 71 4.98 -1.50 -1.43
N GLU A 72 3.71 -1.17 -1.39
CA GLU A 72 3.21 0.08 -0.83
C GLU A 72 2.17 -0.18 0.25
N ILE A 73 2.12 0.70 1.24
CA ILE A 73 1.12 0.72 2.31
C ILE A 73 0.54 2.13 2.41
N PHE A 74 -0.77 2.21 2.40
CA PHE A 74 -1.53 3.45 2.56
C PHE A 74 -2.37 3.37 3.83
N ILE A 75 -2.28 4.35 4.72
CA ILE A 75 -2.94 4.34 6.04
C ILE A 75 -3.65 5.66 6.27
N ASP A 76 -4.97 5.62 6.43
CA ASP A 76 -5.82 6.73 6.85
C ASP A 76 -6.43 6.38 8.22
N PRO A 77 -5.85 6.89 9.33
CA PRO A 77 -6.17 6.41 10.67
C PRO A 77 -7.57 6.77 11.18
N ASP A 78 -8.16 7.87 10.73
CA ASP A 78 -9.51 8.30 11.17
C ASP A 78 -10.55 8.23 10.05
N GLY A 79 -10.11 7.81 8.84
CA GLY A 79 -10.96 7.55 7.68
C GLY A 79 -11.61 8.81 7.11
N ASP A 80 -11.05 9.99 7.35
CA ASP A 80 -11.58 11.26 6.85
C ASP A 80 -11.02 11.67 5.48
N THR A 81 -10.10 10.84 4.92
CA THR A 81 -9.40 11.04 3.65
C THR A 81 -8.34 12.13 3.64
N HIS A 82 -7.98 12.65 4.80
CA HIS A 82 -6.97 13.69 4.98
C HIS A 82 -5.87 13.21 5.93
N ASN A 83 -4.69 13.83 5.85
CA ASN A 83 -3.56 13.52 6.72
C ASN A 83 -3.24 12.03 6.80
N TYR A 84 -3.21 11.36 5.65
CA TYR A 84 -2.93 9.94 5.54
C TYR A 84 -1.47 9.69 5.17
N TYR A 85 -1.01 8.49 5.45
CA TYR A 85 0.36 8.06 5.21
C TYR A 85 0.47 7.21 3.96
N GLU A 86 1.58 7.35 3.27
CA GLU A 86 2.03 6.50 2.19
C GLU A 86 3.44 5.99 2.51
N PHE A 87 3.66 4.73 2.26
CA PHE A 87 4.93 4.05 2.44
C PHE A 87 5.21 3.19 1.22
N GLU A 88 6.35 3.37 0.60
CA GLU A 88 6.83 2.59 -0.53
C GLU A 88 8.15 1.89 -0.21
N MET A 89 8.36 0.68 -0.73
CA MET A 89 9.56 -0.10 -0.46
C MET A 89 9.89 -1.03 -1.62
N ASN A 90 11.13 -0.99 -2.12
CA ASN A 90 11.60 -1.89 -3.17
C ASN A 90 12.37 -3.12 -2.64
N ALA A 91 12.74 -4.03 -3.52
CA ALA A 91 13.46 -5.25 -3.17
C ALA A 91 14.91 -5.02 -2.68
N LEU A 92 15.44 -3.79 -2.74
CA LEU A 92 16.71 -3.39 -2.13
C LEU A 92 16.54 -2.89 -0.68
N ASN A 93 15.33 -2.96 -0.12
CA ASN A 93 15.01 -2.37 1.17
C ASN A 93 15.19 -0.84 1.19
N THR A 94 14.98 -0.19 0.06
CA THR A 94 14.96 1.27 -0.03
C THR A 94 13.54 1.75 0.18
N VAL A 95 13.37 2.72 1.05
CA VAL A 95 12.07 3.20 1.54
C VAL A 95 11.84 4.64 1.13
N TRP A 96 10.59 4.96 0.88
CA TRP A 96 10.04 6.30 0.82
C TRP A 96 8.77 6.34 1.68
N ASP A 97 8.70 7.24 2.65
CA ASP A 97 7.54 7.43 3.52
C ASP A 97 7.18 8.91 3.55
N LEU A 98 5.91 9.20 3.46
CA LEU A 98 5.40 10.56 3.35
C LEU A 98 4.01 10.71 3.96
N LEU A 99 3.67 11.96 4.31
CA LEU A 99 2.34 12.33 4.77
C LEU A 99 1.66 13.19 3.72
N LEU A 100 0.46 12.77 3.31
CA LEU A 100 -0.39 13.52 2.40
C LEU A 100 -1.48 14.24 3.18
N VAL A 101 -1.48 15.57 3.12
CA VAL A 101 -2.49 16.39 3.78
C VAL A 101 -3.88 16.15 3.18
N LYS A 102 -3.94 15.89 1.87
CA LYS A 102 -5.15 15.54 1.10
C LYS A 102 -4.77 14.71 -0.12
N PRO A 103 -5.73 13.98 -0.72
CA PRO A 103 -5.51 13.34 -2.01
C PRO A 103 -5.02 14.32 -3.08
N TYR A 104 -4.19 13.85 -4.00
CA TYR A 104 -3.65 14.69 -5.09
C TYR A 104 -4.72 15.41 -5.91
N ARG A 105 -5.91 14.83 -6.04
CA ARG A 105 -7.07 15.48 -6.69
C ARG A 105 -7.49 16.81 -6.07
N GLU A 106 -7.11 17.07 -4.82
CA GLU A 106 -7.40 18.32 -4.09
C GLU A 106 -6.25 19.33 -4.16
N SER A 107 -5.17 19.01 -4.88
CA SER A 107 -4.00 19.90 -5.06
C SER A 107 -3.35 20.37 -3.77
N ALA A 108 -3.37 19.54 -2.73
CA ALA A 108 -2.72 19.84 -1.46
C ALA A 108 -1.24 19.45 -1.48
N PRO A 109 -0.42 20.04 -0.60
CA PRO A 109 0.98 19.67 -0.49
C PRO A 109 1.16 18.25 0.05
N VAL A 110 2.24 17.60 -0.39
CA VAL A 110 2.77 16.37 0.19
C VAL A 110 3.90 16.77 1.12
N VAL A 111 4.00 16.14 2.27
CA VAL A 111 5.10 16.29 3.22
C VAL A 111 6.04 15.11 3.05
N ASP A 112 6.94 15.21 2.07
CA ASP A 112 7.93 14.20 1.70
C ASP A 112 9.14 14.15 2.65
N SER A 113 9.25 15.09 3.55
CA SER A 113 10.24 15.13 4.64
C SER A 113 9.71 14.53 5.95
N TRP A 114 8.49 13.97 5.93
CA TRP A 114 7.96 13.24 7.08
C TRP A 114 8.49 11.82 7.06
N ASP A 115 8.98 11.36 8.20
CA ASP A 115 9.54 10.03 8.37
C ASP A 115 8.77 9.23 9.42
N ILE A 116 8.61 7.93 9.20
CA ILE A 116 8.15 7.00 10.24
C ILE A 116 9.29 6.75 11.22
N GLN A 117 9.34 7.56 12.28
CA GLN A 117 10.38 7.44 13.30
C GLN A 117 10.34 6.07 13.98
N GLY A 118 11.49 5.37 13.98
CA GLY A 118 11.61 4.03 14.55
C GLY A 118 11.13 2.90 13.64
N LEU A 119 10.83 3.20 12.37
CA LEU A 119 10.52 2.21 11.34
C LEU A 119 11.60 1.11 11.28
N GLN A 120 11.17 -0.14 11.21
CA GLN A 120 12.04 -1.28 10.96
C GLN A 120 11.53 -2.02 9.73
N THR A 121 12.42 -2.32 8.80
CA THR A 121 12.09 -3.01 7.55
C THR A 121 13.15 -4.04 7.22
N ALA A 122 12.72 -5.14 6.60
CA ALA A 122 13.62 -6.13 6.03
C ALA A 122 13.02 -6.75 4.77
N VAL A 123 13.89 -7.16 3.87
CA VAL A 123 13.54 -7.88 2.63
C VAL A 123 14.21 -9.24 2.65
N SER A 124 13.48 -10.26 2.23
CA SER A 124 14.02 -11.59 1.96
C SER A 124 13.78 -11.95 0.48
N ILE A 125 14.82 -12.42 -0.18
CA ILE A 125 14.81 -12.79 -1.60
C ILE A 125 14.81 -14.32 -1.72
N ASN A 126 13.80 -14.87 -2.39
CA ASN A 126 13.76 -16.29 -2.77
C ASN A 126 14.11 -16.43 -4.24
N GLY A 127 15.36 -16.25 -4.54
CA GLY A 127 15.95 -16.14 -5.87
C GLY A 127 17.22 -15.30 -5.84
N THR A 128 17.44 -14.52 -6.89
CA THR A 128 18.64 -13.71 -7.07
C THR A 128 18.27 -12.28 -7.51
N LEU A 129 18.64 -11.30 -6.72
CA LEU A 129 18.32 -9.91 -7.03
C LEU A 129 19.17 -9.39 -8.21
N ASN A 130 18.52 -8.83 -9.24
CA ASN A 130 19.16 -8.22 -10.41
C ASN A 130 19.96 -9.22 -11.27
N ASP A 131 19.62 -10.48 -11.27
CA ASP A 131 20.24 -11.47 -12.17
C ASP A 131 19.21 -11.96 -13.21
N PRO A 132 19.35 -11.57 -14.50
CA PRO A 132 18.41 -11.98 -15.53
C PRO A 132 18.67 -13.40 -16.07
N THR A 133 19.68 -14.11 -15.56
CA THR A 133 20.09 -15.43 -16.10
C THR A 133 19.35 -16.59 -15.45
N ASP A 134 18.65 -16.36 -14.35
CA ASP A 134 17.84 -17.34 -13.66
C ASP A 134 16.34 -16.93 -13.61
N THR A 135 15.56 -17.69 -12.87
CA THR A 135 14.14 -17.40 -12.62
C THR A 135 13.89 -17.48 -11.13
N ASP A 136 13.49 -16.38 -10.58
CA ASP A 136 13.17 -16.21 -9.17
C ASP A 136 11.81 -16.83 -8.81
N LYS A 137 11.51 -16.87 -7.53
CA LYS A 137 10.22 -17.34 -7.02
C LYS A 137 9.41 -16.21 -6.40
N SER A 138 10.00 -15.47 -5.47
CA SER A 138 9.34 -14.41 -4.72
C SER A 138 10.34 -13.56 -3.96
N TRP A 139 9.89 -12.41 -3.56
CA TRP A 139 10.50 -11.65 -2.47
C TRP A 139 9.45 -11.36 -1.41
N SER A 140 9.89 -11.09 -0.21
CA SER A 140 9.01 -10.76 0.89
C SER A 140 9.55 -9.60 1.70
N VAL A 141 8.65 -8.89 2.34
CA VAL A 141 8.97 -7.77 3.21
C VAL A 141 8.38 -8.01 4.59
N GLU A 142 9.10 -7.60 5.60
CA GLU A 142 8.61 -7.54 6.97
C GLU A 142 8.86 -6.14 7.51
N ILE A 143 7.81 -5.52 8.07
CA ILE A 143 7.79 -4.10 8.40
C ILE A 143 7.18 -3.95 9.80
N ALA A 144 7.82 -3.14 10.65
CA ALA A 144 7.25 -2.70 11.92
C ALA A 144 7.17 -1.18 11.95
N MET A 145 5.97 -0.66 12.12
CA MET A 145 5.66 0.78 12.21
C MET A 145 5.23 1.11 13.64
N PRO A 146 5.96 1.99 14.36
CA PRO A 146 5.58 2.37 15.73
C PRO A 146 4.25 3.12 15.78
N TRP A 147 3.37 2.74 16.71
CA TRP A 147 2.12 3.46 16.97
C TRP A 147 2.35 4.93 17.30
N GLU A 148 3.46 5.25 17.96
CA GLU A 148 3.81 6.62 18.35
C GLU A 148 3.72 7.60 17.18
N VAL A 149 4.18 7.16 16.00
CA VAL A 149 4.15 7.96 14.77
C VAL A 149 2.80 7.84 14.06
N LEU A 150 2.28 6.63 13.92
CA LEU A 150 1.02 6.41 13.19
C LEU A 150 -0.19 7.11 13.86
N LYS A 151 -0.12 7.38 15.16
CA LYS A 151 -1.16 8.12 15.87
C LYS A 151 -1.20 9.62 15.59
N GLU A 152 -0.16 10.18 15.00
CA GLU A 152 -0.10 11.64 14.73
C GLU A 152 -1.30 12.15 13.92
N ALA A 153 -1.82 11.33 12.99
CA ALA A 153 -3.00 11.67 12.19
C ALA A 153 -4.30 10.97 12.64
N SER A 154 -4.28 10.23 13.76
CA SER A 154 -5.46 9.43 14.17
C SER A 154 -6.51 10.22 14.97
N GLY A 155 -6.20 11.46 15.35
CA GLY A 155 -7.04 12.22 16.28
C GLY A 155 -7.10 11.63 17.71
N SER A 156 -6.35 10.55 17.99
CA SER A 156 -6.29 9.85 19.27
C SER A 156 -4.84 9.58 19.68
N ASN A 157 -4.58 9.55 20.98
CA ASN A 157 -3.28 9.13 21.52
C ASN A 157 -3.22 7.63 21.84
N ASP A 158 -4.33 6.92 21.67
CA ASP A 158 -4.42 5.50 21.99
C ASP A 158 -4.20 4.62 20.77
N VAL A 159 -3.69 3.40 20.99
CA VAL A 159 -3.68 2.34 19.99
C VAL A 159 -5.15 2.00 19.64
N PRO A 160 -5.48 1.75 18.36
CA PRO A 160 -6.88 1.57 17.94
C PRO A 160 -7.45 0.19 18.33
N ALA A 161 -7.27 -0.22 19.59
CA ALA A 161 -7.74 -1.50 20.11
C ALA A 161 -9.28 -1.61 20.02
N ASP A 162 -9.76 -2.70 19.43
CA ASP A 162 -11.18 -2.94 19.12
C ASP A 162 -11.82 -1.82 18.28
N ASN A 163 -11.02 -1.18 17.46
CA ASN A 163 -11.41 -0.16 16.49
C ASN A 163 -10.84 -0.48 15.11
N PHE A 164 -11.10 0.33 14.10
CA PHE A 164 -10.62 0.13 12.74
C PHE A 164 -9.98 1.38 12.15
N TRP A 165 -9.08 1.16 11.21
CA TRP A 165 -8.53 2.19 10.31
C TRP A 165 -8.82 1.84 8.85
N ARG A 166 -8.69 2.81 7.96
CA ARG A 166 -8.71 2.60 6.52
C ARG A 166 -7.27 2.36 6.07
N ILE A 167 -7.03 1.19 5.52
CA ILE A 167 -5.69 0.79 5.04
C ILE A 167 -5.84 0.16 3.67
N ASN A 168 -4.86 0.38 2.81
CA ASN A 168 -4.74 -0.37 1.58
C ASN A 168 -3.28 -0.74 1.32
N PHE A 169 -3.11 -1.71 0.48
CA PHE A 169 -1.81 -2.18 0.03
C PHE A 169 -1.80 -2.15 -1.49
N SER A 170 -0.65 -1.78 -2.05
CA SER A 170 -0.42 -1.83 -3.48
C SER A 170 0.91 -2.54 -3.78
N ARG A 171 1.00 -3.09 -4.96
CA ARG A 171 2.23 -3.50 -5.60
C ARG A 171 2.29 -2.83 -6.95
N VAL A 172 3.29 -1.97 -7.15
CA VAL A 172 3.63 -1.51 -8.48
C VAL A 172 4.52 -2.56 -9.16
N ASN A 173 4.15 -2.91 -10.38
CA ASN A 173 4.92 -3.85 -11.18
C ASN A 173 5.12 -3.32 -12.60
N TRP A 174 6.35 -3.34 -13.07
CA TRP A 174 6.72 -2.91 -14.40
C TRP A 174 7.06 -4.09 -15.29
N ASP A 175 6.60 -4.09 -16.53
CA ASP A 175 7.28 -4.87 -17.55
C ASP A 175 8.69 -4.32 -17.74
N HIS A 176 9.66 -5.20 -17.95
CA HIS A 176 11.07 -4.83 -18.06
C HIS A 176 11.66 -5.17 -19.41
N ASP A 177 12.71 -4.44 -19.76
CA ASP A 177 13.67 -4.76 -20.82
C ASP A 177 15.04 -5.01 -20.19
N LEU A 178 15.90 -5.69 -20.91
CA LEU A 178 17.30 -5.92 -20.54
C LEU A 178 18.23 -5.09 -21.43
N ASP A 179 19.12 -4.31 -20.79
CA ASP A 179 20.26 -3.69 -21.42
C ASP A 179 21.52 -4.41 -20.92
N GLY A 180 22.02 -5.36 -21.73
CA GLY A 180 23.04 -6.31 -21.29
C GLY A 180 22.48 -7.20 -20.16
N SER A 181 23.00 -7.02 -18.94
CA SER A 181 22.55 -7.72 -17.73
C SER A 181 21.73 -6.81 -16.79
N THR A 182 21.36 -5.61 -17.23
CA THR A 182 20.69 -4.62 -16.38
C THR A 182 19.21 -4.53 -16.72
N TYR A 183 18.37 -4.64 -15.70
CA TYR A 183 16.93 -4.43 -15.83
C TYR A 183 16.59 -2.94 -15.98
N SER A 184 15.62 -2.64 -16.81
CA SER A 184 15.01 -1.32 -16.95
C SER A 184 13.52 -1.44 -17.24
N ARG A 185 12.76 -0.42 -16.93
CA ARG A 185 11.33 -0.36 -17.29
C ARG A 185 11.18 -0.41 -18.79
N LYS A 186 10.26 -1.26 -19.26
CA LYS A 186 10.00 -1.47 -20.67
C LYS A 186 9.47 -0.22 -21.36
N LYS A 187 9.91 0.00 -22.61
CA LYS A 187 9.45 1.12 -23.45
C LYS A 187 8.67 0.59 -24.66
N ASP A 188 7.78 1.43 -25.15
CA ASP A 188 7.12 1.22 -26.44
C ASP A 188 8.03 1.58 -27.62
N ALA A 189 7.53 1.40 -28.85
CA ALA A 189 8.27 1.70 -30.07
C ALA A 189 8.63 3.20 -30.23
N SER A 190 7.99 4.10 -29.50
CA SER A 190 8.29 5.54 -29.48
C SER A 190 9.33 5.93 -28.44
N GLY A 191 9.77 4.98 -27.59
CA GLY A 191 10.70 5.20 -26.49
C GLY A 191 10.05 5.67 -25.19
N LYS A 192 8.72 5.72 -25.10
CA LYS A 192 7.97 6.03 -23.89
C LYS A 192 7.84 4.78 -23.03
N PHE A 193 7.98 4.91 -21.71
CA PHE A 193 7.73 3.81 -20.78
C PHE A 193 6.30 3.29 -20.92
N LEU A 194 6.14 1.97 -20.93
CA LEU A 194 4.82 1.35 -20.74
C LEU A 194 4.28 1.76 -19.37
N PRO A 195 2.95 1.81 -19.18
CA PRO A 195 2.38 2.04 -17.87
C PRO A 195 2.72 0.87 -16.92
N GLU A 196 2.81 1.18 -15.65
CA GLU A 196 2.90 0.23 -14.57
C GLU A 196 1.60 -0.56 -14.40
N TYR A 197 1.71 -1.70 -13.74
CA TYR A 197 0.58 -2.40 -13.16
C TYR A 197 0.47 -1.98 -11.69
N ASN A 198 -0.74 -1.65 -11.26
CA ASN A 198 -1.05 -1.41 -9.86
C ASN A 198 -1.97 -2.55 -9.39
N TRP A 199 -1.44 -3.43 -8.55
CA TRP A 199 -2.19 -4.54 -7.96
C TRP A 199 -2.40 -4.27 -6.49
N VAL A 200 -3.64 -4.30 -6.05
CA VAL A 200 -4.06 -3.79 -4.75
C VAL A 200 -4.87 -4.82 -3.95
N TRP A 201 -4.89 -4.67 -2.65
CA TRP A 201 -5.76 -5.47 -1.79
C TRP A 201 -7.22 -5.01 -1.92
N SER A 202 -7.49 -3.72 -1.79
CA SER A 202 -8.84 -3.14 -1.96
C SER A 202 -8.91 -2.34 -3.26
N PRO A 203 -9.73 -2.75 -4.26
CA PRO A 203 -9.77 -2.08 -5.55
C PRO A 203 -10.37 -0.67 -5.45
N GLN A 204 -9.80 0.24 -6.24
CA GLN A 204 -10.20 1.65 -6.27
C GLN A 204 -11.30 1.93 -7.32
N GLY A 205 -11.46 1.05 -8.31
CA GLY A 205 -12.35 1.28 -9.46
C GLY A 205 -11.83 2.30 -10.48
N VAL A 206 -10.62 2.83 -10.25
CA VAL A 206 -9.93 3.82 -11.07
C VAL A 206 -8.42 3.64 -10.90
N ILE A 207 -7.63 4.02 -11.92
CA ILE A 207 -6.15 3.96 -11.83
C ILE A 207 -5.65 5.18 -11.01
N ASN A 208 -5.82 5.10 -9.71
CA ASN A 208 -5.36 6.10 -8.74
C ASN A 208 -5.39 5.51 -7.33
N MET A 209 -4.23 5.36 -6.68
CA MET A 209 -4.17 4.86 -5.30
C MET A 209 -4.69 5.86 -4.26
N HIS A 210 -4.66 7.16 -4.58
CA HIS A 210 -5.08 8.23 -3.68
C HIS A 210 -6.58 8.47 -3.69
N GLU A 211 -7.33 7.38 -3.47
CA GLU A 211 -8.77 7.34 -3.29
C GLU A 211 -9.10 6.72 -1.91
N PRO A 212 -8.72 7.37 -0.78
CA PRO A 212 -8.81 6.77 0.57
C PRO A 212 -10.18 6.24 0.92
N GLU A 213 -11.25 6.82 0.36
CA GLU A 213 -12.62 6.35 0.54
C GLU A 213 -12.87 4.94 -0.01
N HIS A 214 -11.98 4.40 -0.82
CA HIS A 214 -12.06 3.03 -1.35
C HIS A 214 -11.10 2.05 -0.67
N TRP A 215 -10.26 2.53 0.26
CA TRP A 215 -9.36 1.62 1.00
C TRP A 215 -10.14 0.68 1.90
N GLY A 216 -9.55 -0.46 2.21
CA GLY A 216 -10.17 -1.47 3.05
C GLY A 216 -10.32 -1.04 4.50
N TYR A 217 -11.05 -1.84 5.27
CA TYR A 217 -11.18 -1.68 6.72
C TYR A 217 -10.29 -2.71 7.41
N VAL A 218 -9.39 -2.24 8.27
CA VAL A 218 -8.57 -3.10 9.12
C VAL A 218 -9.00 -2.91 10.55
N TYR A 219 -9.58 -3.97 11.13
CA TYR A 219 -10.05 -3.99 12.51
C TYR A 219 -8.98 -4.55 13.44
N PHE A 220 -8.63 -3.81 14.46
CA PHE A 220 -7.58 -4.15 15.44
C PHE A 220 -8.18 -4.89 16.64
N SER A 221 -8.38 -6.19 16.49
CA SER A 221 -8.98 -7.01 17.55
C SER A 221 -8.00 -7.22 18.71
N THR A 222 -8.51 -7.11 19.92
CA THR A 222 -7.79 -7.51 21.15
C THR A 222 -7.86 -9.01 21.44
N LYS A 223 -8.58 -9.78 20.65
CA LYS A 223 -8.67 -11.23 20.80
C LYS A 223 -7.40 -11.94 20.29
N PRO A 224 -7.11 -13.14 20.79
CA PRO A 224 -6.03 -13.95 20.26
C PRO A 224 -6.15 -14.17 18.75
N VAL A 225 -5.01 -14.20 18.03
CA VAL A 225 -4.94 -14.40 16.56
C VAL A 225 -5.68 -15.68 16.08
N SER A 226 -5.81 -16.67 16.95
CA SER A 226 -6.52 -17.92 16.65
C SER A 226 -8.06 -17.83 16.73
N GLU A 227 -8.59 -16.68 17.20
CA GLU A 227 -10.02 -16.47 17.32
C GLU A 227 -10.55 -15.66 16.13
N GLU A 228 -11.60 -16.18 15.49
CA GLU A 228 -12.29 -15.46 14.44
C GLU A 228 -13.08 -14.29 15.04
N VAL A 229 -12.95 -13.12 14.42
CA VAL A 229 -13.62 -11.89 14.84
C VAL A 229 -14.52 -11.40 13.72
N ALA A 230 -15.82 -11.30 14.01
CA ALA A 230 -16.75 -10.66 13.09
C ALA A 230 -16.64 -9.14 13.23
N PHE A 231 -16.32 -8.46 12.13
CA PHE A 231 -16.39 -7.00 12.02
C PHE A 231 -17.56 -6.60 11.14
N THR A 232 -18.33 -5.63 11.60
CA THR A 232 -19.42 -5.04 10.80
C THR A 232 -19.10 -3.58 10.57
N ILE A 233 -19.11 -3.16 9.31
CA ILE A 233 -18.87 -1.76 8.93
C ILE A 233 -19.95 -0.89 9.59
N PRO A 234 -19.58 0.12 10.38
CA PRO A 234 -20.52 1.00 11.03
C PRO A 234 -21.45 1.72 10.07
N GLN A 235 -22.65 2.04 10.53
CA GLN A 235 -23.64 2.73 9.69
C GLN A 235 -23.15 4.11 9.24
N ASP A 236 -22.36 4.79 10.05
CA ASP A 236 -21.79 6.10 9.73
C ASP A 236 -20.86 6.03 8.53
N GLU A 237 -20.12 4.93 8.34
CA GLU A 237 -19.28 4.71 7.16
C GLU A 237 -20.13 4.58 5.89
N GLN A 238 -21.29 3.94 5.97
CA GLN A 238 -22.23 3.87 4.85
C GLN A 238 -22.80 5.25 4.47
N ILE A 239 -23.02 6.10 5.47
CA ILE A 239 -23.42 7.50 5.24
C ILE A 239 -22.26 8.26 4.59
N ARG A 240 -21.03 8.06 5.07
CA ARG A 240 -19.82 8.67 4.53
C ARG A 240 -19.64 8.32 3.05
N TRP A 241 -19.83 7.06 2.64
CA TRP A 241 -19.81 6.67 1.23
C TRP A 241 -20.81 7.44 0.37
N LYS A 242 -22.04 7.65 0.86
CA LYS A 242 -23.05 8.45 0.15
C LYS A 242 -22.62 9.89 -0.02
N LEU A 243 -21.97 10.47 0.98
CA LEU A 243 -21.42 11.82 0.88
C LEU A 243 -20.29 11.92 -0.13
N TYR A 244 -19.42 10.90 -0.23
CA TYR A 244 -18.39 10.85 -1.29
C TYR A 244 -18.98 10.70 -2.69
N GLU A 245 -20.00 9.86 -2.90
CA GLU A 245 -20.70 9.76 -4.16
C GLU A 245 -21.26 11.14 -4.57
N PHE A 246 -21.90 11.84 -3.64
CA PHE A 246 -22.41 13.19 -3.88
C PHE A 246 -21.30 14.21 -4.17
N TYR A 247 -20.22 14.19 -3.41
CA TYR A 247 -19.05 15.04 -3.64
C TYR A 247 -18.47 14.83 -5.05
N ARG A 248 -18.29 13.59 -5.48
CA ARG A 248 -17.79 13.26 -6.82
C ARG A 248 -18.73 13.75 -7.92
N ALA A 249 -20.01 13.56 -7.74
CA ALA A 249 -21.02 14.08 -8.68
C ALA A 249 -20.96 15.61 -8.80
N GLN A 250 -20.80 16.31 -7.68
CA GLN A 250 -20.64 17.76 -7.65
C GLN A 250 -19.34 18.21 -8.35
N LYS A 251 -18.22 17.51 -8.12
CA LYS A 251 -16.95 17.81 -8.79
C LYS A 251 -17.03 17.60 -10.30
N ALA A 252 -17.67 16.52 -10.76
CA ALA A 252 -17.90 16.25 -12.17
C ALA A 252 -18.75 17.36 -12.80
N TYR A 253 -19.86 17.71 -12.17
CA TYR A 253 -20.73 18.80 -12.63
C TYR A 253 -20.00 20.14 -12.72
N PHE A 254 -19.19 20.46 -11.70
CA PHE A 254 -18.38 21.69 -11.70
C PHE A 254 -17.33 21.69 -12.82
N SER A 255 -16.71 20.54 -13.09
CA SER A 255 -15.73 20.41 -14.18
C SER A 255 -16.33 20.78 -15.54
N GLU A 256 -17.58 20.34 -15.78
CA GLU A 256 -18.29 20.59 -17.03
C GLU A 256 -18.88 22.00 -17.11
N ASN A 257 -19.55 22.45 -16.04
CA ASN A 257 -20.38 23.64 -16.05
C ASN A 257 -19.72 24.87 -15.43
N LYS A 258 -18.56 24.72 -14.77
CA LYS A 258 -17.82 25.77 -14.02
C LYS A 258 -18.65 26.42 -12.90
N MET A 259 -19.68 25.74 -12.43
CA MET A 259 -20.53 26.11 -11.31
C MET A 259 -21.00 24.87 -10.57
N TRP A 260 -21.28 24.99 -9.29
CA TRP A 260 -21.84 23.88 -8.49
C TRP A 260 -23.31 23.64 -8.83
N ALA A 261 -23.74 22.38 -8.78
CA ALA A 261 -25.17 22.07 -8.87
C ALA A 261 -25.88 22.54 -7.60
N THR A 262 -27.06 23.10 -7.74
CA THR A 262 -27.93 23.60 -6.67
C THR A 262 -29.05 22.61 -6.38
#